data_830f7963dae4e244b960454e04d66fab
#
_entry.id   830f7963dae4e244b960454e04d66fab
#
_cell.length_a   1.000
_cell.length_b   1.000
_cell.length_c   1.000
_cell.angle_alpha   90.00
_cell.angle_beta   90.00
_cell.angle_gamma   90.00
#
_symmetry.space_group_name_H-M   'P 1'
#
loop_
_entity.id
_entity.type
_entity.pdbx_description
1 polymer ?
#
loop_
_entity_poly.entity_id
_entity_poly.type
_entity_poly.pdbx_seq_one_letter_code
_entity_poly.pdbx_strand_id
1 'polypeptide(L)'
;MALIKTVCGLTPKWGEGCYFSENATIVGDVQMGNQCTVWFNAVVRGDVNYIKIGNRVNIQDGSCLHTLYKKAAIEIGDDVTIGHNVTLHGCTVKSGALIGMGATVLDKAVIGEGAIIAAGALVLKGTQVGDGELWGGVPAKFIKKVDPEQAKELNVGIAQHYIMYAEWYKE
;
A
#
# COMPACT_ATOMS: atom_id res chain seq x y z
N MET A 1 -16.25 6.27 12.81
CA MET A 1 -15.98 4.89 12.31
C MET A 1 -15.70 4.96 10.82
N ALA A 2 -14.73 4.19 10.33
CA ALA A 2 -14.43 4.08 8.90
C ALA A 2 -15.67 3.70 8.08
N LEU A 3 -15.74 4.14 6.83
CA LEU A 3 -16.79 3.74 5.89
C LEU A 3 -16.42 2.37 5.29
N ILE A 4 -17.10 1.33 5.71
CA ILE A 4 -17.00 -0.02 5.14
C ILE A 4 -18.21 -0.28 4.26
N LYS A 5 -18.00 -0.57 2.97
CA LYS A 5 -19.12 -0.70 2.03
C LYS A 5 -19.06 -1.99 1.21
N THR A 6 -20.13 -2.76 1.28
CA THR A 6 -20.36 -3.92 0.39
C THR A 6 -20.72 -3.44 -1.02
N VAL A 7 -20.09 -4.02 -2.03
CA VAL A 7 -20.40 -3.78 -3.45
C VAL A 7 -20.48 -5.11 -4.18
N CYS A 8 -21.52 -5.33 -4.97
CA CYS A 8 -21.79 -6.59 -5.70
C CYS A 8 -21.74 -7.85 -4.82
N GLY A 9 -22.21 -7.75 -3.57
CA GLY A 9 -22.19 -8.85 -2.60
C GLY A 9 -20.83 -9.12 -1.95
N LEU A 10 -19.80 -8.39 -2.32
CA LEU A 10 -18.44 -8.49 -1.74
C LEU A 10 -18.25 -7.47 -0.64
N THR A 11 -17.93 -7.94 0.56
CA THR A 11 -17.69 -7.13 1.75
C THR A 11 -16.23 -7.20 2.12
N PRO A 12 -15.58 -6.07 2.43
CA PRO A 12 -14.20 -6.06 2.92
C PRO A 12 -14.01 -6.98 4.13
N LYS A 13 -12.86 -7.67 4.17
CA LYS A 13 -12.46 -8.58 5.27
C LYS A 13 -11.04 -8.24 5.71
N TRP A 14 -10.78 -8.39 7.01
CA TRP A 14 -9.47 -8.15 7.59
C TRP A 14 -9.19 -9.06 8.78
N GLY A 15 -7.92 -9.22 9.13
CA GLY A 15 -7.46 -9.99 10.25
C GLY A 15 -7.52 -9.22 11.58
N GLU A 16 -6.84 -9.76 12.57
CA GLU A 16 -6.82 -9.22 13.93
C GLU A 16 -5.91 -7.98 14.04
N GLY A 17 -6.19 -7.10 15.00
CA GLY A 17 -5.35 -5.96 15.34
C GLY A 17 -5.31 -4.84 14.30
N CYS A 18 -6.21 -4.85 13.31
CA CYS A 18 -6.30 -3.77 12.33
C CYS A 18 -6.90 -2.50 12.93
N TYR A 19 -6.44 -1.35 12.42
CA TYR A 19 -6.94 -0.02 12.77
C TYR A 19 -7.41 0.73 11.52
N PHE A 20 -8.56 1.36 11.60
CA PHE A 20 -9.12 2.20 10.54
C PHE A 20 -9.57 3.53 11.11
N SER A 21 -8.99 4.64 10.63
CA SER A 21 -9.41 6.00 11.01
C SER A 21 -10.87 6.26 10.65
N GLU A 22 -11.53 7.20 11.34
CA GLU A 22 -13.00 7.42 11.26
C GLU A 22 -13.50 7.74 9.85
N ASN A 23 -12.68 8.33 9.01
CA ASN A 23 -13.05 8.72 7.64
C ASN A 23 -12.27 7.91 6.57
N ALA A 24 -11.59 6.84 6.96
CA ALA A 24 -11.08 5.88 6.00
C ALA A 24 -12.24 5.20 5.27
N THR A 25 -12.05 4.88 3.98
CA THR A 25 -13.08 4.27 3.15
C THR A 25 -12.57 2.96 2.56
N ILE A 26 -13.25 1.84 2.85
CA ILE A 26 -12.87 0.50 2.37
C ILE A 26 -14.08 -0.15 1.69
N VAL A 27 -13.96 -0.50 0.42
CA VAL A 27 -15.10 -0.85 -0.45
C VAL A 27 -14.85 -2.13 -1.24
N GLY A 28 -15.82 -3.03 -1.27
CA GLY A 28 -15.87 -4.18 -2.18
C GLY A 28 -14.94 -5.33 -1.78
N ASP A 29 -14.33 -5.98 -2.78
CA ASP A 29 -13.45 -7.14 -2.58
C ASP A 29 -12.06 -6.73 -2.10
N VAL A 30 -11.99 -6.43 -0.81
CA VAL A 30 -10.74 -6.10 -0.11
C VAL A 30 -10.49 -7.14 0.96
N GLN A 31 -9.30 -7.74 0.96
CA GLN A 31 -8.84 -8.70 1.95
C GLN A 31 -7.52 -8.20 2.54
N MET A 32 -7.47 -7.99 3.85
CA MET A 32 -6.27 -7.56 4.57
C MET A 32 -5.86 -8.61 5.61
N GLY A 33 -4.57 -8.77 5.81
CA GLY A 33 -4.01 -9.56 6.90
C GLY A 33 -4.18 -8.90 8.27
N ASN A 34 -3.33 -9.31 9.20
CA ASN A 34 -3.34 -8.82 10.57
C ASN A 34 -2.57 -7.49 10.71
N GLN A 35 -2.93 -6.70 11.73
CA GLN A 35 -2.20 -5.50 12.15
C GLN A 35 -2.01 -4.46 11.05
N CYS A 36 -2.92 -4.40 10.08
CA CYS A 36 -2.93 -3.35 9.05
C CYS A 36 -3.54 -2.06 9.60
N THR A 37 -3.05 -0.92 9.12
CA THR A 37 -3.57 0.39 9.51
C THR A 37 -3.95 1.21 8.28
N VAL A 38 -5.17 1.78 8.28
CA VAL A 38 -5.67 2.64 7.20
C VAL A 38 -6.04 3.99 7.80
N TRP A 39 -5.32 5.02 7.34
CA TRP A 39 -5.34 6.34 7.97
C TRP A 39 -6.35 7.29 7.35
N PHE A 40 -6.35 8.54 7.82
CA PHE A 40 -7.41 9.52 7.50
C PHE A 40 -7.51 9.80 6.00
N ASN A 41 -8.73 9.84 5.48
CA ASN A 41 -9.05 10.06 4.06
C ASN A 41 -8.46 9.03 3.08
N ALA A 42 -7.87 7.94 3.56
CA ALA A 42 -7.40 6.89 2.67
C ALA A 42 -8.59 6.10 2.09
N VAL A 43 -8.49 5.74 0.80
CA VAL A 43 -9.52 4.99 0.07
C VAL A 43 -8.93 3.69 -0.46
N VAL A 44 -9.52 2.56 -0.06
CA VAL A 44 -9.17 1.22 -0.57
C VAL A 44 -10.40 0.65 -1.25
N ARG A 45 -10.44 0.71 -2.60
CA ARG A 45 -11.64 0.41 -3.37
C ARG A 45 -11.45 -0.76 -4.34
N GLY A 46 -11.93 -1.95 -3.92
CA GLY A 46 -11.93 -3.19 -4.69
C GLY A 46 -13.31 -3.49 -5.30
N ASP A 47 -13.91 -2.54 -6.01
CA ASP A 47 -15.25 -2.66 -6.59
C ASP A 47 -15.28 -3.26 -8.00
N VAL A 48 -14.16 -3.16 -8.74
CA VAL A 48 -14.05 -3.66 -10.12
C VAL A 48 -13.05 -4.80 -10.29
N ASN A 49 -12.23 -5.05 -9.28
CA ASN A 49 -11.32 -6.19 -9.14
C ASN A 49 -10.89 -6.28 -7.67
N TYR A 50 -10.25 -7.37 -7.26
CA TYR A 50 -9.86 -7.57 -5.86
C TYR A 50 -8.62 -6.75 -5.47
N ILE A 51 -8.53 -6.49 -4.16
CA ILE A 51 -7.34 -5.96 -3.49
C ILE A 51 -6.96 -6.92 -2.37
N LYS A 52 -5.77 -7.51 -2.45
CA LYS A 52 -5.20 -8.36 -1.39
C LYS A 52 -4.03 -7.65 -0.73
N ILE A 53 -4.05 -7.60 0.58
CA ILE A 53 -3.07 -6.91 1.42
C ILE A 53 -2.57 -7.88 2.49
N GLY A 54 -1.27 -8.01 2.63
CA GLY A 54 -0.61 -8.85 3.63
C GLY A 54 -0.77 -8.31 5.04
N ASN A 55 0.13 -8.70 5.92
CA ASN A 55 0.14 -8.31 7.33
C ASN A 55 0.97 -7.04 7.56
N ARG A 56 0.65 -6.26 8.59
CA ARG A 56 1.42 -5.08 9.05
C ARG A 56 1.65 -4.05 7.95
N VAL A 57 0.68 -3.90 7.07
CA VAL A 57 0.70 -2.87 6.02
C VAL A 57 0.08 -1.58 6.57
N ASN A 58 0.77 -0.45 6.37
CA ASN A 58 0.19 0.85 6.66
C ASN A 58 -0.16 1.60 5.37
N ILE A 59 -1.38 2.13 5.31
CA ILE A 59 -1.89 2.96 4.21
C ILE A 59 -2.17 4.33 4.78
N GLN A 60 -1.26 5.27 4.49
CA GLN A 60 -1.24 6.57 5.14
C GLN A 60 -2.27 7.53 4.52
N ASP A 61 -2.44 8.66 5.19
CA ASP A 61 -3.49 9.64 4.92
C ASP A 61 -3.59 10.04 3.45
N GLY A 62 -4.82 10.13 2.95
CA GLY A 62 -5.12 10.58 1.59
C GLY A 62 -4.75 9.61 0.46
N SER A 63 -4.22 8.43 0.78
CA SER A 63 -3.81 7.47 -0.25
C SER A 63 -5.02 6.80 -0.90
N CYS A 64 -4.90 6.52 -2.22
CA CYS A 64 -5.95 5.90 -3.02
C CYS A 64 -5.46 4.61 -3.67
N LEU A 65 -6.08 3.48 -3.32
CA LEU A 65 -5.83 2.17 -3.90
C LEU A 65 -7.04 1.76 -4.73
N HIS A 66 -6.85 1.59 -6.03
CA HIS A 66 -7.92 1.17 -6.94
C HIS A 66 -7.41 0.20 -8.00
N THR A 67 -8.32 -0.53 -8.61
CA THR A 67 -8.01 -1.62 -9.53
C THR A 67 -8.54 -1.33 -10.93
N LEU A 68 -8.06 -2.09 -11.94
CA LEU A 68 -8.56 -1.99 -13.30
C LEU A 68 -9.53 -3.14 -13.60
N TYR A 69 -10.73 -2.80 -14.05
CA TYR A 69 -11.81 -3.74 -14.31
C TYR A 69 -11.35 -4.98 -15.11
N LYS A 70 -11.44 -6.16 -14.50
CA LYS A 70 -11.06 -7.47 -15.06
C LYS A 70 -9.64 -7.57 -15.64
N LYS A 71 -8.75 -6.58 -15.45
CA LYS A 71 -7.43 -6.53 -16.09
C LYS A 71 -6.26 -6.48 -15.14
N ALA A 72 -6.40 -5.79 -14.00
CA ALA A 72 -5.34 -5.69 -13.02
C ALA A 72 -5.92 -5.49 -11.61
N ALA A 73 -5.57 -6.38 -10.72
CA ALA A 73 -5.85 -6.32 -9.29
C ALA A 73 -4.72 -5.61 -8.54
N ILE A 74 -4.87 -5.40 -7.25
CA ILE A 74 -3.77 -4.99 -6.37
C ILE A 74 -3.39 -6.16 -5.46
N GLU A 75 -2.10 -6.44 -5.40
CA GLU A 75 -1.52 -7.39 -4.46
C GLU A 75 -0.39 -6.72 -3.69
N ILE A 76 -0.48 -6.71 -2.37
CA ILE A 76 0.49 -6.09 -1.46
C ILE A 76 0.96 -7.15 -0.47
N GLY A 77 2.26 -7.32 -0.36
CA GLY A 77 2.91 -8.23 0.59
C GLY A 77 2.86 -7.73 2.04
N ASP A 78 3.59 -8.40 2.90
CA ASP A 78 3.71 -8.06 4.31
C ASP A 78 4.66 -6.87 4.53
N ASP A 79 4.50 -6.14 5.64
CA ASP A 79 5.41 -5.08 6.09
C ASP A 79 5.62 -3.95 5.07
N VAL A 80 4.61 -3.66 4.26
CA VAL A 80 4.67 -2.61 3.24
C VAL A 80 4.20 -1.27 3.83
N THR A 81 4.95 -0.22 3.53
CA THR A 81 4.56 1.17 3.82
C THR A 81 4.07 1.87 2.57
N ILE A 82 2.84 2.37 2.61
CA ILE A 82 2.24 3.23 1.59
C ILE A 82 2.12 4.64 2.17
N GLY A 83 3.02 5.52 1.75
CA GLY A 83 3.13 6.89 2.25
C GLY A 83 1.90 7.75 1.97
N HIS A 84 1.84 8.94 2.58
CA HIS A 84 0.73 9.87 2.41
C HIS A 84 0.49 10.25 0.95
N ASN A 85 -0.77 10.37 0.54
CA ASN A 85 -1.20 10.79 -0.81
C ASN A 85 -0.65 9.92 -1.95
N VAL A 86 -0.37 8.64 -1.70
CA VAL A 86 0.05 7.70 -2.73
C VAL A 86 -1.15 7.25 -3.55
N THR A 87 -0.95 7.07 -4.86
CA THR A 87 -1.91 6.39 -5.73
C THR A 87 -1.35 5.05 -6.20
N LEU A 88 -2.03 3.95 -5.85
CA LEU A 88 -1.76 2.63 -6.42
C LEU A 88 -2.92 2.22 -7.31
N HIS A 89 -2.63 1.85 -8.54
CA HIS A 89 -3.65 1.41 -9.48
C HIS A 89 -3.22 0.11 -10.17
N GLY A 90 -3.92 -1.00 -9.85
CA GLY A 90 -3.75 -2.29 -10.52
C GLY A 90 -2.31 -2.85 -10.53
N CYS A 91 -1.57 -2.75 -9.43
CA CYS A 91 -0.14 -3.09 -9.34
C CYS A 91 0.14 -4.15 -8.26
N THR A 92 1.36 -4.66 -8.26
CA THR A 92 1.88 -5.57 -7.24
C THR A 92 2.98 -4.87 -6.46
N VAL A 93 2.92 -4.94 -5.13
CA VAL A 93 3.94 -4.42 -4.21
C VAL A 93 4.38 -5.57 -3.31
N LYS A 94 5.61 -6.03 -3.45
CA LYS A 94 6.14 -7.13 -2.66
C LYS A 94 6.48 -6.70 -1.24
N SER A 95 6.69 -7.70 -0.36
CA SER A 95 6.94 -7.51 1.06
C SER A 95 8.09 -6.56 1.37
N GLY A 96 7.96 -5.79 2.44
CA GLY A 96 8.99 -4.87 2.92
C GLY A 96 9.27 -3.67 2.00
N ALA A 97 8.47 -3.45 0.96
CA ALA A 97 8.64 -2.29 0.10
C ALA A 97 8.11 -1.00 0.75
N LEU A 98 8.70 0.12 0.35
CA LEU A 98 8.27 1.46 0.75
C LEU A 98 7.86 2.29 -0.47
N ILE A 99 6.62 2.76 -0.48
CA ILE A 99 6.13 3.69 -1.49
C ILE A 99 6.11 5.09 -0.87
N GLY A 100 6.99 5.94 -1.35
CA GLY A 100 7.17 7.30 -0.83
C GLY A 100 5.96 8.19 -1.05
N MET A 101 5.80 9.19 -0.19
CA MET A 101 4.67 10.14 -0.20
C MET A 101 4.42 10.74 -1.58
N GLY A 102 3.15 10.80 -2.00
CA GLY A 102 2.74 11.39 -3.28
C GLY A 102 3.16 10.60 -4.53
N ALA A 103 3.75 9.41 -4.39
CA ALA A 103 4.09 8.59 -5.54
C ALA A 103 2.84 8.01 -6.22
N THR A 104 2.94 7.77 -7.53
CA THR A 104 1.90 7.12 -8.33
C THR A 104 2.47 5.85 -8.96
N VAL A 105 1.82 4.71 -8.73
CA VAL A 105 2.21 3.41 -9.33
C VAL A 105 1.06 2.90 -10.19
N LEU A 106 1.33 2.74 -11.48
CA LEU A 106 0.31 2.40 -12.48
C LEU A 106 0.19 0.89 -12.72
N ASP A 107 -0.86 0.53 -13.50
CA ASP A 107 -1.27 -0.84 -13.77
C ASP A 107 -0.13 -1.77 -14.14
N LYS A 108 -0.17 -2.99 -13.60
CA LYS A 108 0.78 -4.08 -13.88
C LYS A 108 2.24 -3.76 -13.57
N ALA A 109 2.51 -2.63 -12.89
CA ALA A 109 3.83 -2.40 -12.32
C ALA A 109 4.05 -3.38 -11.16
N VAL A 110 5.28 -3.84 -11.01
CA VAL A 110 5.71 -4.71 -9.93
C VAL A 110 6.83 -4.01 -9.16
N ILE A 111 6.60 -3.80 -7.87
CA ILE A 111 7.60 -3.24 -6.96
C ILE A 111 8.22 -4.41 -6.18
N GLY A 112 9.52 -4.57 -6.31
CA GLY A 112 10.28 -5.66 -5.74
C GLY A 112 10.31 -5.67 -4.22
N GLU A 113 10.74 -6.79 -3.63
CA GLU A 113 10.87 -6.96 -2.19
C GLU A 113 11.90 -5.97 -1.62
N GLY A 114 11.54 -5.28 -0.54
CA GLY A 114 12.41 -4.27 0.08
C GLY A 114 12.74 -3.07 -0.81
N ALA A 115 12.10 -2.92 -1.98
CA ALA A 115 12.34 -1.80 -2.86
C ALA A 115 11.76 -0.50 -2.31
N ILE A 116 12.31 0.61 -2.74
CA ILE A 116 11.88 1.95 -2.34
C ILE A 116 11.49 2.74 -3.59
N ILE A 117 10.27 3.24 -3.61
CA ILE A 117 9.83 4.26 -4.56
C ILE A 117 9.93 5.61 -3.87
N ALA A 118 10.72 6.52 -4.42
CA ALA A 118 10.94 7.85 -3.86
C ALA A 118 9.64 8.68 -3.87
N ALA A 119 9.55 9.66 -2.95
CA ALA A 119 8.41 10.56 -2.89
C ALA A 119 8.18 11.29 -4.23
N GLY A 120 6.91 11.43 -4.62
CA GLY A 120 6.51 12.10 -5.87
C GLY A 120 6.87 11.36 -7.16
N ALA A 121 7.37 10.13 -7.09
CA ALA A 121 7.74 9.37 -8.28
C ALA A 121 6.52 8.88 -9.08
N LEU A 122 6.65 8.80 -10.40
CA LEU A 122 5.66 8.20 -11.29
C LEU A 122 6.19 6.89 -11.88
N VAL A 123 5.73 5.76 -11.36
CA VAL A 123 6.05 4.43 -11.87
C VAL A 123 5.05 4.07 -12.98
N LEU A 124 5.52 3.99 -14.20
CA LEU A 124 4.68 3.75 -15.37
C LEU A 124 4.16 2.31 -15.40
N LYS A 125 3.09 2.12 -16.17
CA LYS A 125 2.45 0.83 -16.39
C LYS A 125 3.46 -0.24 -16.81
N GLY A 126 3.39 -1.41 -16.15
CA GLY A 126 4.21 -2.58 -16.48
C GLY A 126 5.68 -2.48 -16.06
N THR A 127 6.09 -1.40 -15.40
CA THR A 127 7.46 -1.26 -14.90
C THR A 127 7.80 -2.38 -13.90
N GLN A 128 8.98 -2.96 -14.05
CA GLN A 128 9.52 -3.97 -13.13
C GLN A 128 10.62 -3.34 -12.29
N VAL A 129 10.33 -3.02 -11.05
CA VAL A 129 11.31 -2.56 -10.05
C VAL A 129 11.88 -3.80 -9.37
N GLY A 130 13.19 -3.97 -9.42
CA GLY A 130 13.86 -5.12 -8.82
C GLY A 130 13.89 -5.06 -7.29
N ASP A 131 14.13 -6.22 -6.68
CA ASP A 131 14.22 -6.33 -5.22
C ASP A 131 15.38 -5.46 -4.69
N GLY A 132 15.15 -4.71 -3.61
CA GLY A 132 16.12 -3.82 -2.98
C GLY A 132 16.56 -2.65 -3.88
N GLU A 133 15.74 -2.20 -4.81
CA GLU A 133 16.04 -1.06 -5.67
C GLU A 133 15.36 0.22 -5.19
N LEU A 134 16.09 1.34 -5.28
CA LEU A 134 15.54 2.67 -5.17
C LEU A 134 15.26 3.24 -6.56
N TRP A 135 14.00 3.62 -6.79
CA TRP A 135 13.56 4.28 -8.02
C TRP A 135 12.91 5.62 -7.71
N GLY A 136 13.09 6.61 -8.59
CA GLY A 136 12.53 7.94 -8.39
C GLY A 136 12.44 8.75 -9.67
N GLY A 137 11.73 9.89 -9.61
CA GLY A 137 11.52 10.81 -10.72
C GLY A 137 10.21 10.61 -11.48
N VAL A 138 9.99 11.44 -12.49
CA VAL A 138 8.79 11.47 -13.36
C VAL A 138 9.24 11.47 -14.82
N PRO A 139 9.19 10.32 -15.52
CA PRO A 139 8.89 8.99 -15.02
C PRO A 139 10.00 8.44 -14.11
N ALA A 140 9.64 7.51 -13.21
CA ALA A 140 10.59 6.89 -12.30
C ALA A 140 11.66 6.08 -13.03
N LYS A 141 12.89 6.19 -12.58
CA LYS A 141 14.07 5.45 -13.07
C LYS A 141 14.84 4.87 -11.91
N PHE A 142 15.58 3.80 -12.20
CA PHE A 142 16.52 3.22 -11.24
C PHE A 142 17.56 4.27 -10.80
N ILE A 143 17.79 4.36 -9.50
CA ILE A 143 18.78 5.27 -8.90
C ILE A 143 19.96 4.46 -8.37
N LYS A 144 19.67 3.47 -7.49
CA LYS A 144 20.70 2.62 -6.88
C LYS A 144 20.10 1.37 -6.24
N LYS A 145 20.94 0.41 -5.90
CA LYS A 145 20.60 -0.63 -4.93
C LYS A 145 20.61 -0.04 -3.52
N VAL A 146 19.67 -0.48 -2.71
CA VAL A 146 19.58 -0.14 -1.28
C VAL A 146 20.26 -1.25 -0.50
N ASP A 147 21.00 -0.88 0.54
CA ASP A 147 21.56 -1.85 1.47
C ASP A 147 20.41 -2.63 2.15
N PRO A 148 20.41 -3.98 2.15
CA PRO A 148 19.30 -4.78 2.65
C PRO A 148 18.98 -4.53 4.14
N GLU A 149 20.00 -4.29 4.98
CA GLU A 149 19.80 -4.03 6.40
C GLU A 149 19.17 -2.65 6.61
N GLN A 150 19.68 -1.63 5.90
CA GLN A 150 19.10 -0.28 5.92
C GLN A 150 17.66 -0.27 5.38
N ALA A 151 17.39 -1.00 4.29
CA ALA A 151 16.03 -1.12 3.75
C ALA A 151 15.10 -1.78 4.75
N LYS A 152 15.54 -2.85 5.40
CA LYS A 152 14.74 -3.55 6.43
C LYS A 152 14.47 -2.65 7.64
N GLU A 153 15.50 -2.00 8.18
CA GLU A 153 15.36 -1.10 9.31
C GLU A 153 14.39 0.04 9.01
N LEU A 154 14.53 0.67 7.85
CA LEU A 154 13.66 1.78 7.43
C LEU A 154 12.23 1.29 7.16
N ASN A 155 12.04 0.33 6.26
CA ASN A 155 10.73 -0.03 5.75
C ASN A 155 9.90 -0.79 6.79
N VAL A 156 10.49 -1.82 7.43
CA VAL A 156 9.83 -2.59 8.48
C VAL A 156 9.68 -1.77 9.76
N GLY A 157 10.66 -0.95 10.09
CA GLY A 157 10.60 -0.04 11.23
C GLY A 157 9.42 0.93 11.13
N ILE A 158 9.19 1.53 9.95
CA ILE A 158 8.02 2.39 9.72
C ILE A 158 6.72 1.60 9.91
N ALA A 159 6.61 0.39 9.33
CA ALA A 159 5.41 -0.44 9.49
C ALA A 159 5.09 -0.73 10.97
N GLN A 160 6.10 -1.04 11.77
CA GLN A 160 5.95 -1.26 13.22
C GLN A 160 5.55 0.01 13.97
N HIS A 161 6.10 1.17 13.61
CA HIS A 161 5.72 2.44 14.21
C HIS A 161 4.24 2.74 13.98
N TYR A 162 3.71 2.46 12.79
CA TYR A 162 2.29 2.69 12.50
C TYR A 162 1.34 1.79 13.28
N ILE A 163 1.77 0.58 13.66
CA ILE A 163 1.02 -0.26 14.61
C ILE A 163 1.00 0.41 15.98
N MET A 164 2.14 0.91 16.46
CA MET A 164 2.23 1.63 17.73
C MET A 164 1.40 2.91 17.72
N TYR A 165 1.45 3.71 16.63
CA TYR A 165 0.64 4.93 16.53
C TYR A 165 -0.85 4.63 16.59
N ALA A 166 -1.30 3.53 15.98
CA ALA A 166 -2.71 3.12 16.02
C ALA A 166 -3.23 2.87 17.44
N GLU A 167 -2.36 2.43 18.37
CA GLU A 167 -2.77 2.23 19.77
C GLU A 167 -3.15 3.55 20.46
N TRP A 168 -2.55 4.69 20.04
CA TRP A 168 -2.88 6.01 20.61
C TRP A 168 -4.30 6.49 20.28
N TYR A 169 -4.93 5.90 19.27
CA TYR A 169 -6.27 6.23 18.80
C TYR A 169 -7.35 5.25 19.27
N LYS A 170 -7.00 4.32 20.15
CA LYS A 170 -7.95 3.33 20.71
C LYS A 170 -8.56 3.77 22.04
N GLU A 171 -8.32 5.02 22.47
CA GLU A 171 -8.87 5.61 23.70
C GLU A 171 -10.38 5.81 23.61
#